data_83642ea2c9c2396abd8076a52c1022a1
#
_entry.id   83642ea2c9c2396abd8076a52c1022a1
#
_cell.length_a   1.000
_cell.length_b   1.000
_cell.length_c   1.000
_cell.angle_alpha   90.00
_cell.angle_beta   90.00
_cell.angle_gamma   90.00
#
_symmetry.space_group_name_H-M   'P 1'
#
loop_
_entity.id
_entity.type
_entity.pdbx_description
1 polymer ?
#
loop_
_entity_poly.entity_id
_entity_poly.type
_entity_poly.pdbx_seq_one_letter_code
_entity_poly.pdbx_strand_id
1 'polypeptide(L)'
;MLHAQKAGKNIRLSYAKIKEALDMPNLIEVQKDSYKWFIEEGLKEVFQDISPIKDHAEKLSLEFYDYKIEDKVKYSVEECKERDVKYAAPLRVNVRLINNETGEIKEQEIFMGEFPIMTEQGTFIINGAERVIVSQLVRSPGIYYEFERDKNGKPLYKSTVIPYRGAWLEYETDSNDVFSVRLDRTRKLPMTVLLRAMGLESNGQILEMFGDDEKVKATLEKD
;
A
#
# COMPACT_ATOMS: atom_id res chain seq x y z
N MET A 1 11.67 47.06 11.83
CA MET A 1 10.75 46.98 12.99
C MET A 1 10.60 45.52 13.35
N LEU A 2 10.65 45.22 14.65
CA LEU A 2 10.36 43.86 15.15
C LEU A 2 8.86 43.62 15.09
N HIS A 3 8.44 42.57 14.42
CA HIS A 3 7.04 42.16 14.37
C HIS A 3 6.84 40.85 15.12
N ALA A 4 5.96 40.83 16.11
CA ALA A 4 5.56 39.61 16.82
C ALA A 4 4.41 38.94 16.07
N GLN A 5 4.58 37.70 15.68
CA GLN A 5 3.58 36.87 15.03
C GLN A 5 3.23 35.69 15.92
N LYS A 6 1.95 35.38 16.06
CA LYS A 6 1.49 34.21 16.80
C LYS A 6 1.65 32.96 15.92
N ALA A 7 2.47 32.00 16.35
CA ALA A 7 2.66 30.72 15.67
C ALA A 7 2.20 29.59 16.60
N GLY A 8 0.93 29.20 16.52
CA GLY A 8 0.30 28.24 17.42
C GLY A 8 0.29 28.71 18.88
N LYS A 9 0.91 27.96 19.79
CA LYS A 9 1.04 28.30 21.23
C LYS A 9 2.19 29.28 21.49
N ASN A 10 3.09 29.51 20.52
CA ASN A 10 4.30 30.34 20.67
C ASN A 10 4.18 31.70 19.98
N ILE A 11 5.02 32.65 20.42
CA ILE A 11 5.18 33.95 19.75
C ILE A 11 6.50 33.95 19.01
N ARG A 12 6.44 34.14 17.69
CA ARG A 12 7.61 34.29 16.81
C ARG A 12 7.92 35.79 16.62
N LEU A 13 9.18 36.12 16.80
CA LEU A 13 9.66 37.47 16.46
C LEU A 13 10.26 37.45 15.05
N SER A 14 9.67 38.27 14.16
CA SER A 14 10.17 38.41 12.79
C SER A 14 11.08 39.63 12.68
N TYR A 15 12.28 39.41 12.14
CA TYR A 15 13.28 40.43 11.80
C TYR A 15 13.29 40.76 10.30
N ALA A 16 12.35 40.19 9.54
CA ALA A 16 12.26 40.36 8.11
C ALA A 16 11.98 41.83 7.73
N LYS A 17 12.68 42.32 6.73
CA LYS A 17 12.43 43.65 6.14
C LYS A 17 11.25 43.66 5.18
N ILE A 18 10.97 42.52 4.58
CA ILE A 18 9.87 42.27 3.64
C ILE A 18 8.75 41.53 4.39
N LYS A 19 7.50 41.96 4.16
CA LYS A 19 6.34 41.28 4.74
C LYS A 19 6.24 39.87 4.20
N GLU A 20 6.01 38.89 5.08
CA GLU A 20 5.75 37.50 4.68
C GLU A 20 4.59 37.45 3.69
N ALA A 21 4.82 36.82 2.53
CA ALA A 21 3.82 36.62 1.49
C ALA A 21 3.00 35.33 1.71
N LEU A 22 3.60 34.35 2.38
CA LEU A 22 3.00 33.05 2.68
C LEU A 22 3.22 32.72 4.16
N ASP A 23 2.23 32.07 4.75
CA ASP A 23 2.35 31.56 6.12
C ASP A 23 3.38 30.42 6.19
N MET A 24 4.01 30.27 7.37
CA MET A 24 4.94 29.16 7.59
C MET A 24 4.18 27.82 7.53
N PRO A 25 4.58 26.87 6.66
CA PRO A 25 3.92 25.59 6.56
C PRO A 25 4.04 24.79 7.86
N ASN A 26 3.04 23.99 8.16
CA ASN A 26 3.10 23.04 9.26
C ASN A 26 3.99 21.86 8.89
N LEU A 27 5.22 21.80 9.44
CA LEU A 27 6.22 20.79 9.08
C LEU A 27 5.85 19.35 9.46
N ILE A 28 4.85 19.16 10.34
CA ILE A 28 4.35 17.84 10.76
C ILE A 28 3.00 17.49 10.12
N GLU A 29 2.52 18.28 9.18
CA GLU A 29 1.24 18.08 8.49
C GLU A 29 1.23 16.72 7.76
N VAL A 30 2.31 16.38 7.07
CA VAL A 30 2.47 15.10 6.37
C VAL A 30 2.24 13.90 7.29
N GLN A 31 2.80 13.94 8.51
CA GLN A 31 2.62 12.87 9.51
C GLN A 31 1.15 12.76 9.94
N LYS A 32 0.54 13.91 10.26
CA LYS A 32 -0.84 13.97 10.78
C LYS A 32 -1.85 13.55 9.73
N ASP A 33 -1.72 14.07 8.51
CA ASP A 33 -2.65 13.76 7.42
C ASP A 33 -2.53 12.31 6.98
N SER A 34 -1.31 11.77 6.92
CA SER A 34 -1.07 10.36 6.64
C SER A 34 -1.71 9.45 7.69
N TYR A 35 -1.58 9.80 8.98
CA TYR A 35 -2.19 9.03 10.06
C TYR A 35 -3.71 9.12 10.04
N LYS A 36 -4.26 10.33 9.80
CA LYS A 36 -5.70 10.53 9.67
C LYS A 36 -6.27 9.70 8.53
N TRP A 37 -5.67 9.78 7.36
CA TRP A 37 -6.05 8.95 6.21
C TRP A 37 -5.99 7.45 6.55
N PHE A 38 -4.93 7.01 7.22
CA PHE A 38 -4.77 5.61 7.60
C PHE A 38 -5.89 5.13 8.53
N ILE A 39 -6.30 5.95 9.50
CA ILE A 39 -7.39 5.61 10.42
C ILE A 39 -8.74 5.62 9.70
N GLU A 40 -9.00 6.60 8.83
CA GLU A 40 -10.31 6.78 8.20
C GLU A 40 -10.53 5.87 6.99
N GLU A 41 -9.47 5.65 6.18
CA GLU A 41 -9.54 4.92 4.91
C GLU A 41 -8.63 3.68 4.86
N GLY A 42 -7.37 3.82 5.27
CA GLY A 42 -6.38 2.76 5.10
C GLY A 42 -6.71 1.48 5.87
N LEU A 43 -7.22 1.57 7.09
CA LEU A 43 -7.69 0.40 7.84
C LEU A 43 -8.88 -0.29 7.17
N LYS A 44 -9.78 0.50 6.60
CA LYS A 44 -10.94 -0.02 5.86
C LYS A 44 -10.49 -0.81 4.63
N GLU A 45 -9.55 -0.26 3.85
CA GLU A 45 -8.96 -0.96 2.71
C GLU A 45 -8.33 -2.29 3.13
N VAL A 46 -7.56 -2.30 4.24
CA VAL A 46 -6.92 -3.53 4.75
C VAL A 46 -7.95 -4.59 5.11
N PHE A 47 -9.03 -4.21 5.81
CA PHE A 47 -10.08 -5.16 6.16
C PHE A 47 -10.86 -5.66 4.94
N GLN A 48 -11.09 -4.81 3.93
CA GLN A 48 -11.73 -5.19 2.68
C GLN A 48 -10.86 -6.14 1.85
N ASP A 49 -9.55 -5.94 1.81
CA ASP A 49 -8.63 -6.81 1.06
C ASP A 49 -8.50 -8.21 1.68
N ILE A 50 -8.57 -8.31 3.01
CA ILE A 50 -8.49 -9.59 3.72
C ILE A 50 -9.83 -10.33 3.68
N SER A 51 -10.93 -9.59 3.62
CA SER A 51 -12.30 -10.12 3.66
C SER A 51 -12.79 -10.48 2.25
N PRO A 52 -13.50 -11.62 2.08
CA PRO A 52 -13.79 -12.65 3.08
C PRO A 52 -12.67 -13.69 3.24
N ILE A 53 -12.46 -14.16 4.46
CA ILE A 53 -11.62 -15.33 4.72
C ILE A 53 -12.50 -16.58 4.62
N LYS A 54 -12.25 -17.42 3.62
CA LYS A 54 -12.99 -18.64 3.37
C LYS A 54 -12.22 -19.85 3.88
N ASP A 55 -12.95 -20.84 4.36
CA ASP A 55 -12.38 -22.14 4.65
C ASP A 55 -12.04 -22.89 3.34
N HIS A 56 -11.20 -23.93 3.41
CA HIS A 56 -10.77 -24.71 2.26
C HIS A 56 -11.95 -25.42 1.52
N ALA A 57 -13.02 -25.73 2.22
CA ALA A 57 -14.23 -26.34 1.65
C ALA A 57 -15.30 -25.30 1.26
N GLU A 58 -14.99 -24.01 1.40
CA GLU A 58 -15.89 -22.87 1.17
C GLU A 58 -17.24 -22.94 1.93
N LYS A 59 -17.28 -23.72 3.01
CA LYS A 59 -18.48 -23.89 3.84
C LYS A 59 -18.68 -22.72 4.80
N LEU A 60 -17.58 -22.15 5.30
CA LEU A 60 -17.57 -21.02 6.21
C LEU A 60 -16.86 -19.82 5.57
N SER A 61 -17.45 -18.65 5.76
CA SER A 61 -16.89 -17.37 5.32
C SER A 61 -16.89 -16.39 6.48
N LEU A 62 -15.72 -15.83 6.78
CA LEU A 62 -15.54 -14.79 7.80
C LEU A 62 -15.33 -13.45 7.11
N GLU A 63 -16.18 -12.47 7.41
CA GLU A 63 -16.12 -11.14 6.86
C GLU A 63 -15.85 -10.11 7.95
N PHE A 64 -14.96 -9.14 7.64
CA PHE A 64 -14.74 -7.94 8.44
C PHE A 64 -15.48 -6.79 7.76
N TYR A 65 -16.46 -6.18 8.42
CA TYR A 65 -17.30 -5.18 7.75
C TYR A 65 -17.25 -3.79 8.38
N ASP A 66 -16.81 -3.67 9.61
CA ASP A 66 -16.68 -2.38 10.29
C ASP A 66 -15.62 -2.45 11.40
N TYR A 67 -15.05 -1.32 11.77
CA TYR A 67 -14.10 -1.23 12.87
C TYR A 67 -14.29 0.07 13.65
N LYS A 68 -13.87 0.03 14.91
CA LYS A 68 -13.91 1.17 15.81
C LYS A 68 -12.65 1.22 16.64
N ILE A 69 -12.00 2.37 16.68
CA ILE A 69 -10.96 2.67 17.68
C ILE A 69 -11.63 3.44 18.80
N GLU A 70 -11.48 2.98 20.03
CA GLU A 70 -12.07 3.64 21.18
C GLU A 70 -11.38 4.99 21.46
N ASP A 71 -12.14 6.04 21.75
CA ASP A 71 -11.60 7.38 22.04
C ASP A 71 -10.87 7.43 23.38
N LYS A 72 -11.12 6.47 24.27
CA LYS A 72 -10.60 6.46 25.60
C LYS A 72 -9.26 5.75 25.70
N VAL A 73 -8.20 6.54 25.78
CA VAL A 73 -6.85 6.05 26.08
C VAL A 73 -6.72 5.78 27.59
N LYS A 74 -6.03 4.70 27.94
CA LYS A 74 -5.91 4.26 29.34
C LYS A 74 -5.03 5.18 30.19
N TYR A 75 -3.95 5.70 29.59
CA TYR A 75 -2.95 6.53 30.26
C TYR A 75 -2.66 7.78 29.43
N SER A 76 -2.27 8.88 30.12
CA SER A 76 -1.79 10.08 29.42
C SER A 76 -0.44 9.84 28.75
N VAL A 77 -0.01 10.77 27.88
CA VAL A 77 1.30 10.69 27.19
C VAL A 77 2.44 10.65 28.22
N GLU A 78 2.38 11.50 29.27
CA GLU A 78 3.36 11.57 30.32
C GLU A 78 3.40 10.26 31.14
N GLU A 79 2.26 9.75 31.54
CA GLU A 79 2.16 8.47 32.25
C GLU A 79 2.69 7.30 31.41
N CYS A 80 2.46 7.30 30.09
CA CYS A 80 3.00 6.27 29.20
C CYS A 80 4.53 6.29 29.16
N LYS A 81 5.14 7.48 29.19
CA LYS A 81 6.60 7.65 29.26
C LYS A 81 7.18 7.20 30.58
N GLU A 82 6.51 7.51 31.68
CA GLU A 82 6.97 7.14 33.04
C GLU A 82 6.84 5.65 33.34
N ARG A 83 5.80 5.00 32.76
CA ARG A 83 5.50 3.58 33.03
C ARG A 83 6.05 2.63 31.96
N ASP A 84 6.77 3.12 30.96
CA ASP A 84 7.29 2.33 29.84
C ASP A 84 6.19 1.55 29.08
N VAL A 85 5.01 2.15 28.94
CA VAL A 85 3.87 1.56 28.22
C VAL A 85 3.60 2.25 26.87
N LYS A 86 2.64 1.72 26.13
CA LYS A 86 2.21 2.28 24.84
C LYS A 86 1.09 3.29 25.04
N TYR A 87 1.15 4.39 24.29
CA TYR A 87 0.02 5.30 24.14
C TYR A 87 -0.88 4.74 23.02
N ALA A 88 -1.91 3.99 23.41
CA ALA A 88 -2.74 3.21 22.49
C ALA A 88 -4.19 3.16 22.96
N ALA A 89 -5.09 2.89 22.02
CA ALA A 89 -6.50 2.66 22.25
C ALA A 89 -6.93 1.29 21.73
N PRO A 90 -7.98 0.66 22.31
CA PRO A 90 -8.51 -0.60 21.82
C PRO A 90 -9.08 -0.46 20.41
N LEU A 91 -8.66 -1.36 19.51
CA LEU A 91 -9.26 -1.57 18.20
C LEU A 91 -10.27 -2.71 18.29
N ARG A 92 -11.52 -2.41 17.99
CA ARG A 92 -12.60 -3.38 17.88
C ARG A 92 -13.06 -3.49 16.45
N VAL A 93 -13.37 -4.71 16.03
CA VAL A 93 -13.78 -5.01 14.67
C VAL A 93 -15.06 -5.81 14.71
N ASN A 94 -16.03 -5.42 13.90
CA ASN A 94 -17.26 -6.14 13.69
C ASN A 94 -17.05 -7.23 12.64
N VAL A 95 -17.27 -8.47 13.04
CA VAL A 95 -17.11 -9.64 12.19
C VAL A 95 -18.43 -10.34 11.95
N ARG A 96 -18.55 -10.93 10.77
CA ARG A 96 -19.68 -11.75 10.36
C ARG A 96 -19.18 -13.11 9.93
N LEU A 97 -19.65 -14.15 10.59
CA LEU A 97 -19.41 -15.53 10.21
C LEU A 97 -20.65 -16.06 9.47
N ILE A 98 -20.47 -16.46 8.23
CA ILE A 98 -21.51 -16.98 7.35
C ILE A 98 -21.27 -18.48 7.15
N ASN A 99 -22.27 -19.29 7.45
CA ASN A 99 -22.27 -20.69 7.08
C ASN A 99 -23.02 -20.84 5.73
N ASN A 100 -22.25 -21.14 4.67
CA ASN A 100 -22.77 -21.22 3.31
C ASN A 100 -23.67 -22.43 3.09
N GLU A 101 -23.58 -23.49 3.93
CA GLU A 101 -24.45 -24.68 3.83
C GLU A 101 -25.81 -24.43 4.46
N THR A 102 -25.86 -23.79 5.64
CA THR A 102 -27.10 -23.57 6.40
C THR A 102 -27.71 -22.19 6.19
N GLY A 103 -26.95 -21.25 5.64
CA GLY A 103 -27.34 -19.84 5.53
C GLY A 103 -27.35 -19.10 6.86
N GLU A 104 -26.82 -19.69 7.93
CA GLU A 104 -26.75 -19.07 9.24
C GLU A 104 -25.68 -17.97 9.26
N ILE A 105 -26.03 -16.79 9.79
CA ILE A 105 -25.15 -15.65 9.95
C ILE A 105 -25.00 -15.32 11.43
N LYS A 106 -23.75 -15.25 11.92
CA LYS A 106 -23.43 -14.81 13.28
C LYS A 106 -22.58 -13.56 13.21
N GLU A 107 -23.02 -12.50 13.90
CA GLU A 107 -22.31 -11.24 14.00
C GLU A 107 -21.80 -11.02 15.42
N GLN A 108 -20.58 -10.55 15.55
CA GLN A 108 -19.97 -10.25 16.83
C GLN A 108 -18.92 -9.16 16.69
N GLU A 109 -18.83 -8.27 17.70
CA GLU A 109 -17.71 -7.36 17.88
C GLU A 109 -16.57 -8.09 18.58
N ILE A 110 -15.37 -8.05 18.00
CA ILE A 110 -14.17 -8.66 18.57
C ILE A 110 -13.11 -7.62 18.88
N PHE A 111 -12.37 -7.84 19.94
CA PHE A 111 -11.18 -7.07 20.28
C PHE A 111 -9.99 -7.59 19.45
N MET A 112 -9.45 -6.73 18.56
CA MET A 112 -8.30 -7.09 17.73
C MET A 112 -6.97 -6.82 18.42
N GLY A 113 -6.92 -5.81 19.29
CA GLY A 113 -5.69 -5.42 19.97
C GLY A 113 -5.68 -3.94 20.34
N GLU A 114 -4.55 -3.49 20.88
CA GLU A 114 -4.30 -2.08 21.18
C GLU A 114 -3.60 -1.43 19.98
N PHE A 115 -4.22 -0.36 19.47
CA PHE A 115 -3.71 0.39 18.33
C PHE A 115 -3.02 1.68 18.80
N PRO A 116 -1.76 1.95 18.38
CA PRO A 116 -1.03 3.15 18.79
C PRO A 116 -1.72 4.43 18.29
N ILE A 117 -1.88 5.38 19.20
CA ILE A 117 -2.48 6.69 18.90
C ILE A 117 -1.37 7.73 18.73
N MET A 118 -1.52 8.57 17.71
CA MET A 118 -0.60 9.66 17.43
C MET A 118 -0.79 10.80 18.45
N THR A 119 0.29 11.35 18.95
CA THR A 119 0.28 12.53 19.82
C THR A 119 0.01 13.81 19.01
N GLU A 120 -0.26 14.92 19.70
CA GLU A 120 -0.41 16.24 19.05
C GLU A 120 0.85 16.68 18.28
N GLN A 121 2.02 16.18 18.64
CA GLN A 121 3.30 16.45 17.99
C GLN A 121 3.58 15.56 16.78
N GLY A 122 2.67 14.66 16.41
CA GLY A 122 2.86 13.72 15.30
C GLY A 122 3.78 12.54 15.61
N THR A 123 3.90 12.19 16.88
CA THR A 123 4.74 11.10 17.39
C THR A 123 3.91 9.96 17.97
N PHE A 124 4.56 8.83 18.25
CA PHE A 124 3.97 7.67 18.93
C PHE A 124 4.78 7.34 20.17
N ILE A 125 4.11 6.93 21.26
CA ILE A 125 4.79 6.44 22.45
C ILE A 125 4.71 4.91 22.46
N ILE A 126 5.86 4.26 22.33
CA ILE A 126 5.98 2.80 22.31
C ILE A 126 6.99 2.38 23.37
N ASN A 127 6.52 1.66 24.38
CA ASN A 127 7.33 1.23 25.53
C ASN A 127 8.07 2.42 26.17
N GLY A 128 7.34 3.51 26.43
CA GLY A 128 7.87 4.73 27.01
C GLY A 128 8.68 5.63 26.09
N ALA A 129 9.15 5.11 24.95
CA ALA A 129 9.97 5.86 24.01
C ALA A 129 9.10 6.59 22.96
N GLU A 130 9.38 7.87 22.75
CA GLU A 130 8.76 8.68 21.72
C GLU A 130 9.39 8.37 20.35
N ARG A 131 8.56 7.99 19.38
CA ARG A 131 8.98 7.54 18.05
C ARG A 131 8.22 8.28 16.97
N VAL A 132 8.83 8.42 15.80
CA VAL A 132 8.26 9.02 14.60
C VAL A 132 8.35 8.03 13.45
N ILE A 133 7.30 7.97 12.65
CA ILE A 133 7.34 7.24 11.38
C ILE A 133 8.00 8.16 10.35
N VAL A 134 9.15 7.73 9.83
CA VAL A 134 9.88 8.48 8.81
C VAL A 134 9.23 8.23 7.44
N SER A 135 8.88 9.30 6.75
CA SER A 135 8.38 9.22 5.37
C SER A 135 9.44 8.62 4.45
N GLN A 136 9.03 7.65 3.62
CA GLN A 136 9.90 6.98 2.67
C GLN A 136 9.44 7.27 1.25
N LEU A 137 10.40 7.58 0.37
CA LEU A 137 10.14 7.72 -1.06
C LEU A 137 10.12 6.33 -1.70
N VAL A 138 9.03 6.03 -2.38
CA VAL A 138 8.86 4.79 -3.15
C VAL A 138 8.50 5.15 -4.59
N ARG A 139 8.75 4.21 -5.51
CA ARG A 139 8.27 4.39 -6.90
C ARG A 139 6.75 4.41 -6.90
N SER A 140 6.17 5.37 -7.66
CA SER A 140 4.72 5.42 -7.83
C SER A 140 4.22 4.19 -8.59
N PRO A 141 2.99 3.73 -8.33
CA PRO A 141 2.34 2.73 -9.18
C PRO A 141 2.31 3.20 -10.64
N GLY A 142 2.52 2.28 -11.57
CA GLY A 142 2.54 2.60 -12.99
C GLY A 142 3.41 1.64 -13.79
N ILE A 143 3.64 1.96 -15.06
CA ILE A 143 4.45 1.17 -15.97
C ILE A 143 5.73 1.94 -16.29
N TYR A 144 6.87 1.32 -16.04
CA TYR A 144 8.19 1.85 -16.30
C TYR A 144 8.79 1.13 -17.49
N TYR A 145 9.30 1.88 -18.47
CA TYR A 145 9.93 1.36 -19.66
C TYR A 145 11.41 1.67 -19.64
N GLU A 146 12.22 0.64 -19.91
CA GLU A 146 13.68 0.75 -20.00
C GLU A 146 14.15 0.01 -21.24
N PHE A 147 15.28 0.41 -21.81
CA PHE A 147 15.93 -0.35 -22.83
C PHE A 147 17.44 -0.42 -22.60
N GLU A 148 18.02 -1.55 -22.92
CA GLU A 148 19.45 -1.77 -22.88
C GLU A 148 19.91 -2.27 -24.26
N ARG A 149 21.19 -2.11 -24.56
CA ARG A 149 21.75 -2.70 -25.78
C ARG A 149 22.57 -3.93 -25.43
N ASP A 150 22.32 -5.02 -26.15
CA ASP A 150 23.14 -6.22 -26.06
C ASP A 150 24.57 -5.96 -26.57
N LYS A 151 25.50 -6.89 -26.32
CA LYS A 151 26.89 -6.85 -26.81
C LYS A 151 27.01 -6.66 -28.33
N ASN A 152 25.98 -7.08 -29.07
CA ASN A 152 25.84 -6.95 -30.49
C ASN A 152 25.18 -5.64 -30.95
N GLY A 153 24.85 -4.73 -30.00
CA GLY A 153 24.17 -3.47 -30.28
C GLY A 153 22.65 -3.59 -30.46
N LYS A 154 22.06 -4.80 -30.33
CA LYS A 154 20.62 -5.03 -30.44
C LYS A 154 19.89 -4.43 -29.23
N PRO A 155 18.82 -3.67 -29.44
CA PRO A 155 18.03 -3.14 -28.32
C PRO A 155 17.22 -4.27 -27.64
N LEU A 156 17.36 -4.38 -26.33
CA LEU A 156 16.58 -5.23 -25.46
C LEU A 156 15.65 -4.35 -24.64
N TYR A 157 14.36 -4.60 -24.71
CA TYR A 157 13.35 -3.81 -24.03
C TYR A 157 12.95 -4.46 -22.73
N LYS A 158 12.82 -3.65 -21.70
CA LYS A 158 12.29 -4.05 -20.39
C LYS A 158 11.10 -3.18 -20.04
N SER A 159 10.14 -3.74 -19.35
CA SER A 159 9.01 -3.00 -18.81
C SER A 159 8.65 -3.58 -17.44
N THR A 160 8.51 -2.70 -16.47
CA THR A 160 8.12 -3.09 -15.10
C THR A 160 6.78 -2.46 -14.78
N VAL A 161 5.79 -3.30 -14.47
CA VAL A 161 4.48 -2.87 -13.97
C VAL A 161 4.51 -2.94 -12.47
N ILE A 162 4.38 -1.78 -11.83
CA ILE A 162 4.32 -1.64 -10.37
C ILE A 162 2.87 -1.35 -9.99
N PRO A 163 2.18 -2.28 -9.32
CA PRO A 163 0.82 -2.05 -8.83
C PRO A 163 0.83 -1.17 -7.58
N TYR A 164 -0.32 -0.63 -7.21
CA TYR A 164 -0.50 0.03 -5.92
C TYR A 164 -0.24 -0.95 -4.74
N ARG A 165 -0.72 -2.19 -4.88
CA ARG A 165 -0.50 -3.30 -3.94
C ARG A 165 -0.46 -4.61 -4.73
N GLY A 166 0.49 -5.48 -4.41
CA GLY A 166 0.62 -6.80 -5.04
C GLY A 166 1.97 -7.05 -5.71
N ALA A 167 2.05 -8.14 -6.46
CA ALA A 167 3.27 -8.57 -7.14
C ALA A 167 3.63 -7.67 -8.33
N TRP A 168 4.92 -7.44 -8.53
CA TRP A 168 5.42 -6.73 -9.70
C TRP A 168 5.46 -7.65 -10.92
N LEU A 169 5.15 -7.09 -12.09
CA LEU A 169 5.32 -7.79 -13.36
C LEU A 169 6.52 -7.16 -14.10
N GLU A 170 7.51 -7.98 -14.38
CA GLU A 170 8.69 -7.56 -15.14
C GLU A 170 8.67 -8.25 -16.50
N TYR A 171 8.55 -7.48 -17.57
CA TYR A 171 8.60 -7.96 -18.94
C TYR A 171 9.98 -7.69 -19.53
N GLU A 172 10.55 -8.68 -20.22
CA GLU A 172 11.86 -8.57 -20.86
C GLU A 172 11.82 -9.18 -22.26
N THR A 173 12.54 -8.56 -23.19
CA THR A 173 12.82 -9.14 -24.51
C THR A 173 14.21 -9.77 -24.45
N ASP A 174 14.38 -11.00 -24.89
CA ASP A 174 15.69 -11.63 -24.99
C ASP A 174 16.37 -11.33 -26.35
N SER A 175 17.61 -11.81 -26.51
CA SER A 175 18.38 -11.65 -27.76
C SER A 175 17.74 -12.33 -28.97
N ASN A 176 16.82 -13.27 -28.76
CA ASN A 176 16.08 -14.00 -29.80
C ASN A 176 14.69 -13.41 -30.06
N ASP A 177 14.43 -12.19 -29.59
CA ASP A 177 13.15 -11.49 -29.71
C ASP A 177 11.97 -12.17 -28.98
N VAL A 178 12.26 -13.03 -28.02
CA VAL A 178 11.23 -13.69 -27.22
C VAL A 178 10.85 -12.82 -26.05
N PHE A 179 9.56 -12.59 -25.86
CA PHE A 179 9.01 -11.91 -24.69
C PHE A 179 8.90 -12.88 -23.53
N SER A 180 9.47 -12.52 -22.42
CA SER A 180 9.35 -13.23 -21.15
C SER A 180 8.78 -12.32 -20.08
N VAL A 181 8.08 -12.93 -19.12
CA VAL A 181 7.53 -12.27 -17.95
C VAL A 181 8.06 -12.92 -16.68
N ARG A 182 8.27 -12.11 -15.68
CA ARG A 182 8.63 -12.52 -14.33
C ARG A 182 7.64 -11.92 -13.35
N LEU A 183 7.09 -12.75 -12.48
CA LEU A 183 6.17 -12.34 -11.43
C LEU A 183 6.97 -12.27 -10.12
N ASP A 184 7.08 -11.08 -9.55
CA ASP A 184 7.68 -10.84 -8.23
C ASP A 184 9.03 -11.58 -8.00
N ARG A 185 9.98 -11.42 -8.94
CA ARG A 185 11.32 -12.04 -8.93
C ARG A 185 11.34 -13.57 -9.04
N THR A 186 10.24 -14.19 -9.43
CA THR A 186 10.20 -15.64 -9.68
C THR A 186 10.91 -16.02 -10.99
N ARG A 187 10.81 -17.29 -11.39
CA ARG A 187 11.34 -17.81 -12.65
C ARG A 187 10.72 -17.09 -13.86
N LYS A 188 11.53 -16.81 -14.87
CA LYS A 188 11.05 -16.31 -16.17
C LYS A 188 10.14 -17.33 -16.84
N LEU A 189 9.02 -16.83 -17.35
CA LEU A 189 8.05 -17.57 -18.15
C LEU A 189 7.87 -16.89 -19.49
N PRO A 190 7.54 -17.58 -20.58
CA PRO A 190 7.08 -16.95 -21.80
C PRO A 190 5.86 -16.06 -21.51
N MET A 191 5.76 -14.90 -22.15
CA MET A 191 4.62 -13.99 -21.97
C MET A 191 3.29 -14.65 -22.35
N THR A 192 3.31 -15.55 -23.30
CA THR A 192 2.14 -16.32 -23.76
C THR A 192 1.48 -17.14 -22.65
N VAL A 193 2.27 -17.70 -21.73
CA VAL A 193 1.74 -18.41 -20.54
C VAL A 193 0.90 -17.48 -19.66
N LEU A 194 1.38 -16.26 -19.42
CA LEU A 194 0.61 -15.27 -18.66
C LEU A 194 -0.66 -14.87 -19.43
N LEU A 195 -0.57 -14.63 -20.74
CA LEU A 195 -1.73 -14.28 -21.55
C LEU A 195 -2.81 -15.38 -21.55
N ARG A 196 -2.40 -16.66 -21.58
CA ARG A 196 -3.33 -17.79 -21.44
C ARG A 196 -3.99 -17.81 -20.08
N ALA A 197 -3.24 -17.55 -19.02
CA ALA A 197 -3.78 -17.46 -17.66
C ALA A 197 -4.77 -16.28 -17.49
N MET A 198 -4.61 -15.22 -18.30
CA MET A 198 -5.52 -14.08 -18.32
C MET A 198 -6.76 -14.28 -19.22
N GLY A 199 -6.88 -15.44 -19.92
CA GLY A 199 -8.06 -15.79 -20.69
C GLY A 199 -7.88 -15.83 -22.21
N LEU A 200 -6.66 -15.60 -22.74
CA LEU A 200 -6.35 -15.77 -24.17
C LEU A 200 -5.86 -17.20 -24.42
N GLU A 201 -6.78 -18.15 -24.48
CA GLU A 201 -6.49 -19.58 -24.49
C GLU A 201 -5.77 -20.06 -25.76
N SER A 202 -6.07 -19.49 -26.91
CA SER A 202 -5.56 -19.95 -28.20
C SER A 202 -4.51 -19.01 -28.82
N ASN A 203 -3.60 -19.57 -29.63
CA ASN A 203 -2.63 -18.79 -30.39
C ASN A 203 -3.32 -17.79 -31.34
N GLY A 204 -4.47 -18.18 -31.89
CA GLY A 204 -5.26 -17.31 -32.77
C GLY A 204 -5.74 -16.05 -32.05
N GLN A 205 -6.23 -16.17 -30.83
CA GLN A 205 -6.66 -15.02 -30.01
C GLN A 205 -5.50 -14.09 -29.67
N ILE A 206 -4.32 -14.66 -29.37
CA ILE A 206 -3.12 -13.86 -29.08
C ILE A 206 -2.70 -13.08 -30.33
N LEU A 207 -2.66 -13.72 -31.50
CA LEU A 207 -2.31 -13.05 -32.75
C LEU A 207 -3.36 -12.03 -33.19
N GLU A 208 -4.63 -12.27 -32.94
CA GLU A 208 -5.71 -11.31 -33.20
C GLU A 208 -5.56 -10.05 -32.36
N MET A 209 -5.16 -10.21 -31.10
CA MET A 209 -5.00 -9.10 -30.14
C MET A 209 -3.74 -8.28 -30.39
N PHE A 210 -2.60 -8.91 -30.66
CA PHE A 210 -1.30 -8.25 -30.79
C PHE A 210 -0.86 -8.01 -32.23
N GLY A 211 -1.62 -8.52 -33.20
CA GLY A 211 -1.27 -8.48 -34.60
C GLY A 211 -0.19 -9.50 -34.99
N ASP A 212 0.23 -9.42 -36.24
CA ASP A 212 1.18 -10.36 -36.85
C ASP A 212 2.66 -9.93 -36.59
N ASP A 213 2.98 -9.60 -35.32
CA ASP A 213 4.32 -9.17 -34.94
C ASP A 213 5.29 -10.37 -34.87
N GLU A 214 6.49 -10.22 -35.46
CA GLU A 214 7.52 -11.27 -35.51
C GLU A 214 7.97 -11.74 -34.10
N LYS A 215 8.01 -10.83 -33.13
CA LYS A 215 8.41 -11.15 -31.76
C LYS A 215 7.34 -11.95 -31.02
N VAL A 216 6.05 -11.65 -31.28
CA VAL A 216 4.94 -12.45 -30.74
C VAL A 216 4.98 -13.84 -31.30
N LYS A 217 5.23 -14.00 -32.63
CA LYS A 217 5.41 -15.33 -33.25
C LYS A 217 6.58 -16.09 -32.67
N ALA A 218 7.75 -15.47 -32.53
CA ALA A 218 8.93 -16.09 -31.93
C ALA A 218 8.68 -16.52 -30.48
N THR A 219 7.83 -15.78 -29.76
CA THR A 219 7.43 -16.12 -28.39
C THR A 219 6.49 -17.34 -28.38
N LEU A 220 5.52 -17.40 -29.32
CA LEU A 220 4.59 -18.52 -29.46
C LEU A 220 5.29 -19.83 -29.88
N GLU A 221 6.36 -19.76 -30.67
CA GLU A 221 7.15 -20.92 -31.07
C GLU A 221 7.97 -21.52 -29.89
N LYS A 222 8.22 -20.71 -28.87
CA LYS A 222 9.03 -21.12 -27.71
C LYS A 222 8.18 -21.51 -26.49
N ASP A 223 6.88 -21.41 -26.59
CA ASP A 223 5.89 -21.69 -25.51
C ASP A 223 5.71 -23.20 -25.22
#